data_08ac0a585368d1fef12be3a684aaa937
#
_entry.id   08ac0a585368d1fef12be3a684aaa937
#
_cell.length_a   1.000
_cell.length_b   1.000
_cell.length_c   1.000
_cell.angle_alpha   90.00
_cell.angle_beta   90.00
_cell.angle_gamma   90.00
#
_symmetry.space_group_name_H-M   'P 1'
#
loop_
_entity.id
_entity.type
_entity.pdbx_description
1 polymer ?
#
loop_
_entity_poly.entity_id
_entity_poly.type
_entity_poly.pdbx_seq_one_letter_code
_entity_poly.pdbx_strand_id
1 'polypeptide(L)'
;MKKIKTLKKNYEFKNVLSKGRFYVGKYVIAYIQKNNKNENFFGVAVSTKIGKATKRNRIKRVIRECYRLNQARLKKGFNIVFLYKKDSKFEDIKFSNVIVDINEVFDRANMV
;
A
#
# COMPACT_ATOMS: atom_id res chain seq x y z
N MET A 1 -0.53 5.55 19.65
CA MET A 1 -0.36 5.31 18.21
C MET A 1 -1.12 4.04 17.82
N LYS A 2 -1.96 4.12 16.80
CA LYS A 2 -2.73 2.95 16.36
C LYS A 2 -1.81 1.95 15.65
N LYS A 3 -1.95 0.68 16.02
CA LYS A 3 -1.27 -0.39 15.30
C LYS A 3 -1.86 -0.53 13.89
N ILE A 4 -1.00 -0.80 12.93
CA ILE A 4 -1.44 -1.17 11.60
C ILE A 4 -1.98 -2.59 11.65
N LYS A 5 -3.22 -2.77 11.19
CA LYS A 5 -3.79 -4.11 11.03
C LYS A 5 -3.50 -4.57 9.62
N THR A 6 -2.99 -5.78 9.48
CA THR A 6 -2.53 -6.31 8.21
C THR A 6 -3.38 -7.48 7.74
N LEU A 7 -3.45 -7.64 6.42
CA LEU A 7 -4.03 -8.84 5.82
C LEU A 7 -3.11 -10.01 6.13
N LYS A 8 -3.67 -11.10 6.66
CA LYS A 8 -2.89 -12.23 7.16
C LYS A 8 -2.87 -13.43 6.22
N LYS A 9 -3.89 -13.57 5.37
CA LYS A 9 -4.06 -14.74 4.53
C LYS A 9 -3.86 -14.41 3.07
N ASN A 10 -3.22 -15.32 2.33
CA ASN A 10 -2.96 -15.13 0.91
C ASN A 10 -4.24 -14.93 0.10
N TYR A 11 -5.33 -15.61 0.44
CA TYR A 11 -6.57 -15.45 -0.32
C TYR A 11 -7.17 -14.05 -0.13
N GLU A 12 -7.02 -13.45 1.04
CA GLU A 12 -7.47 -12.08 1.27
C GLU A 12 -6.70 -11.10 0.37
N PHE A 13 -5.40 -11.29 0.30
CA PHE A 13 -4.51 -10.48 -0.53
C PHE A 13 -4.88 -10.59 -2.01
N LYS A 14 -5.02 -11.83 -2.48
CA LYS A 14 -5.39 -12.10 -3.88
C LYS A 14 -6.76 -11.55 -4.23
N ASN A 15 -7.71 -11.62 -3.30
CA ASN A 15 -9.05 -11.10 -3.50
C ASN A 15 -9.04 -9.59 -3.74
N VAL A 16 -8.24 -8.85 -2.97
CA VAL A 16 -8.11 -7.41 -3.16
C VAL A 16 -7.48 -7.10 -4.52
N LEU A 17 -6.46 -7.85 -4.92
CA LEU A 17 -5.78 -7.64 -6.20
C LEU A 17 -6.70 -7.95 -7.39
N SER A 18 -7.63 -8.89 -7.25
CA SER A 18 -8.51 -9.27 -8.36
C SER A 18 -9.80 -8.47 -8.42
N LYS A 19 -10.33 -8.02 -7.28
CA LYS A 19 -11.64 -7.35 -7.20
C LYS A 19 -11.60 -5.90 -6.77
N GLY A 20 -10.50 -5.46 -6.16
CA GLY A 20 -10.36 -4.09 -5.70
C GLY A 20 -10.18 -3.12 -6.86
N ARG A 21 -10.54 -1.87 -6.63
CA ARG A 21 -10.21 -0.80 -7.56
C ARG A 21 -8.74 -0.46 -7.40
N PHE A 22 -8.07 -0.19 -8.52
CA PHE A 22 -6.66 0.17 -8.44
C PHE A 22 -6.43 1.61 -8.87
N TYR A 23 -5.41 2.21 -8.26
CA TYR A 23 -5.00 3.59 -8.53
C TYR A 23 -3.49 3.59 -8.74
N VAL A 24 -3.05 4.03 -9.91
CA VAL A 24 -1.64 3.99 -10.28
C VAL A 24 -0.98 5.31 -9.89
N GLY A 25 0.00 5.23 -9.01
CA GLY A 25 0.86 6.35 -8.66
C GLY A 25 2.14 6.33 -9.48
N LYS A 26 3.07 7.19 -9.11
CA LYS A 26 4.37 7.27 -9.78
C LYS A 26 5.24 6.05 -9.44
N TYR A 27 5.24 5.63 -8.18
CA TYR A 27 6.07 4.53 -7.68
C TYR A 27 5.27 3.33 -7.22
N VAL A 28 4.01 3.53 -6.84
CA VAL A 28 3.18 2.48 -6.25
C VAL A 28 1.86 2.35 -7.00
N ILE A 29 1.24 1.18 -6.87
CA ILE A 29 -0.15 0.96 -7.28
C ILE A 29 -0.90 0.56 -6.04
N ALA A 30 -2.03 1.23 -5.75
CA ALA A 30 -2.87 0.90 -4.61
C ALA A 30 -4.12 0.18 -5.09
N TYR A 31 -4.43 -0.95 -4.45
CA TYR A 31 -5.67 -1.70 -4.66
C TYR A 31 -6.52 -1.55 -3.43
N ILE A 32 -7.76 -1.09 -3.61
CA ILE A 32 -8.65 -0.76 -2.50
C ILE A 32 -9.99 -1.45 -2.69
N GLN A 33 -10.42 -2.20 -1.67
CA GLN A 33 -11.66 -2.96 -1.70
C GLN A 33 -12.42 -2.78 -0.38
N LYS A 34 -13.73 -2.58 -0.45
CA LYS A 34 -14.57 -2.54 0.75
C LYS A 34 -14.59 -3.91 1.41
N ASN A 35 -14.53 -3.93 2.75
CA ASN A 35 -14.47 -5.18 3.50
C ASN A 35 -15.65 -5.39 4.44
N ASN A 36 -16.61 -4.45 4.50
CA ASN A 36 -17.79 -4.50 5.38
C ASN A 36 -17.42 -4.59 6.88
N LYS A 37 -16.20 -4.21 7.23
CA LYS A 37 -15.74 -4.11 8.61
C LYS A 37 -15.55 -2.65 8.97
N ASN A 38 -15.39 -2.36 10.25
CA ASN A 38 -15.18 -0.98 10.71
C ASN A 38 -13.70 -0.66 10.87
N GLU A 39 -12.84 -1.34 10.14
CA GLU A 39 -11.39 -1.21 10.21
C GLU A 39 -10.76 -1.37 8.83
N ASN A 40 -9.58 -0.79 8.67
CA ASN A 40 -8.79 -0.95 7.46
C ASN A 40 -7.71 -2.01 7.69
N PHE A 41 -7.46 -2.82 6.67
CA PHE A 41 -6.39 -3.80 6.69
C PHE A 41 -5.40 -3.49 5.57
N PHE A 42 -4.13 -3.57 5.90
CA PHE A 42 -3.03 -3.16 5.02
C PHE A 42 -2.26 -4.38 4.53
N GLY A 43 -1.84 -4.33 3.27
CA GLY A 43 -0.92 -5.29 2.71
C GLY A 43 0.02 -4.60 1.74
N VAL A 44 1.21 -5.17 1.58
CA VAL A 44 2.19 -4.66 0.63
C VAL A 44 2.96 -5.82 0.02
N ALA A 45 3.21 -5.74 -1.29
CA ALA A 45 4.01 -6.73 -1.99
C ALA A 45 5.01 -6.02 -2.89
N VAL A 46 6.20 -6.61 -2.98
CA VAL A 46 7.29 -6.13 -3.82
C VAL A 46 7.82 -7.30 -4.64
N SER A 47 7.92 -7.11 -5.94
CA SER A 47 8.39 -8.16 -6.86
C SER A 47 9.83 -8.56 -6.55
N THR A 48 10.12 -9.86 -6.66
CA THR A 48 11.48 -10.38 -6.53
C THR A 48 12.42 -9.80 -7.59
N LYS A 49 11.88 -9.31 -8.70
CA LYS A 49 12.66 -8.67 -9.76
C LYS A 49 13.33 -7.37 -9.33
N ILE A 50 12.83 -6.73 -8.27
CA ILE A 50 13.40 -5.47 -7.76
C ILE A 50 14.77 -5.71 -7.12
N GLY A 51 14.94 -6.87 -6.48
CA GLY A 51 16.21 -7.19 -5.83
C GLY A 51 16.07 -8.21 -4.71
N LYS A 52 17.11 -8.30 -3.90
CA LYS A 52 17.19 -9.24 -2.79
C LYS A 52 16.17 -8.90 -1.69
N ALA A 53 15.96 -9.86 -0.78
CA ALA A 53 15.01 -9.71 0.32
C ALA A 53 15.25 -8.44 1.16
N THR A 54 16.50 -8.08 1.40
CA THR A 54 16.83 -6.87 2.17
C THR A 54 16.32 -5.60 1.50
N LYS A 55 16.47 -5.50 0.18
CA LYS A 55 15.96 -4.36 -0.58
C LYS A 55 14.43 -4.33 -0.58
N ARG A 56 13.80 -5.49 -0.79
CA ARG A 56 12.34 -5.58 -0.78
C ARG A 56 11.77 -5.22 0.59
N ASN A 57 12.42 -5.66 1.66
CA ASN A 57 11.99 -5.34 3.02
C ASN A 57 12.08 -3.84 3.30
N ARG A 58 13.12 -3.17 2.80
CA ARG A 58 13.24 -1.72 2.92
C ARG A 58 12.09 -1.01 2.22
N ILE A 59 11.76 -1.43 1.01
CA ILE A 59 10.63 -0.86 0.26
C ILE A 59 9.32 -1.03 1.03
N LYS A 60 9.07 -2.23 1.52
CA LYS A 60 7.87 -2.51 2.32
C LYS A 60 7.80 -1.62 3.56
N ARG A 61 8.93 -1.41 4.21
CA ARG A 61 9.02 -0.59 5.42
C ARG A 61 8.68 0.87 5.13
N VAL A 62 9.18 1.40 4.03
CA VAL A 62 8.89 2.79 3.63
C VAL A 62 7.41 2.96 3.30
N ILE A 63 6.83 2.03 2.54
CA ILE A 63 5.41 2.07 2.19
C ILE A 63 4.55 1.97 3.45
N ARG A 64 4.89 1.06 4.36
CA ARG A 64 4.16 0.90 5.63
C ARG A 64 4.19 2.17 6.46
N GLU A 65 5.34 2.84 6.53
CA GLU A 65 5.45 4.11 7.27
C GLU A 65 4.56 5.20 6.65
N CYS A 66 4.53 5.28 5.33
CA CYS A 66 3.65 6.23 4.64
C CYS A 66 2.18 5.94 4.90
N TYR A 67 1.80 4.67 4.92
CA TYR A 67 0.44 4.26 5.26
C TYR A 67 0.12 4.63 6.72
N ARG A 68 1.05 4.34 7.64
CA ARG A 68 0.87 4.63 9.06
C ARG A 68 0.57 6.12 9.29
N LEU A 69 1.28 6.99 8.60
CA LEU A 69 1.09 8.43 8.73
C LEU A 69 -0.25 8.91 8.17
N ASN A 70 -0.84 8.17 7.25
CA ASN A 70 -2.14 8.49 6.67
C ASN A 70 -3.30 7.87 7.44
N GLN A 71 -3.02 6.92 8.31
CA GLN A 71 -4.02 6.03 8.90
C GLN A 71 -5.18 6.77 9.58
N ALA A 72 -4.88 7.83 10.32
CA ALA A 72 -5.88 8.55 11.10
C ALA A 72 -6.90 9.29 10.22
N ARG A 73 -6.49 9.70 9.01
CA ARG A 73 -7.36 10.48 8.12
C ARG A 73 -8.12 9.63 7.10
N LEU A 74 -7.83 8.33 7.02
CA LEU A 74 -8.47 7.46 6.04
C LEU A 74 -9.86 7.04 6.46
N LYS A 75 -10.76 6.93 5.49
CA LYS A 75 -12.06 6.31 5.70
C LYS A 75 -11.87 4.84 6.07
N LYS A 76 -12.74 4.33 6.93
CA LYS A 76 -12.63 2.96 7.45
C LYS A 76 -13.47 1.99 6.63
N GLY A 77 -13.12 0.70 6.72
CA GLY A 77 -13.87 -0.36 6.08
C GLY A 77 -13.28 -0.83 4.76
N PHE A 78 -11.97 -0.73 4.59
CA PHE A 78 -11.30 -1.08 3.35
C PHE A 78 -10.12 -2.00 3.58
N ASN A 79 -9.93 -2.91 2.64
CA ASN A 79 -8.67 -3.64 2.49
C ASN A 79 -7.83 -2.87 1.47
N ILE A 80 -6.59 -2.56 1.83
CA ILE A 80 -5.70 -1.72 1.03
C ILE A 80 -4.40 -2.46 0.79
N VAL A 81 -4.08 -2.72 -0.48
CA VAL A 81 -2.85 -3.41 -0.85
C VAL A 81 -2.03 -2.50 -1.76
N PHE A 82 -0.76 -2.33 -1.40
CA PHE A 82 0.19 -1.59 -2.24
C PHE A 82 1.15 -2.53 -2.94
N LEU A 83 1.38 -2.26 -4.21
CA LEU A 83 2.46 -2.89 -4.97
C LEU A 83 3.45 -1.80 -5.36
N TYR A 84 4.75 -2.08 -5.19
CA TYR A 84 5.78 -1.20 -5.74
C TYR A 84 5.91 -1.51 -7.22
N LYS A 85 5.87 -0.47 -8.07
CA LYS A 85 5.86 -0.68 -9.52
C LYS A 85 7.16 -1.35 -9.97
N LYS A 86 7.04 -2.36 -10.84
CA LYS A 86 8.16 -3.17 -11.30
C LYS A 86 9.21 -2.37 -12.07
N ASP A 87 8.80 -1.29 -12.73
CA ASP A 87 9.69 -0.41 -13.47
C ASP A 87 10.32 0.67 -12.61
N SER A 88 9.92 0.77 -11.34
CA SER A 88 10.54 1.69 -10.39
C SER A 88 11.87 1.12 -9.92
N LYS A 89 12.85 2.00 -9.75
CA LYS A 89 14.17 1.58 -9.27
C LYS A 89 14.20 1.56 -7.75
N PHE A 90 15.05 0.70 -7.19
CA PHE A 90 15.26 0.68 -5.75
C PHE A 90 15.75 2.04 -5.23
N GLU A 91 16.60 2.71 -6.00
CA GLU A 91 17.16 4.01 -5.64
C GLU A 91 16.11 5.10 -5.46
N ASP A 92 14.93 4.92 -6.08
CA ASP A 92 13.83 5.86 -5.97
C ASP A 92 13.02 5.69 -4.68
N ILE A 93 13.32 4.65 -3.88
CA ILE A 93 12.60 4.37 -2.64
C ILE A 93 13.05 5.31 -1.52
N LYS A 94 12.64 6.55 -1.62
CA LYS A 94 12.85 7.55 -0.57
C LYS A 94 11.51 7.89 0.06
N PHE A 95 11.50 8.03 1.37
CA PHE A 95 10.27 8.40 2.07
C PHE A 95 9.63 9.65 1.46
N SER A 96 10.44 10.68 1.17
CA SER A 96 9.95 11.93 0.60
C SER A 96 9.25 11.76 -0.75
N ASN A 97 9.67 10.79 -1.55
CA ASN A 97 9.04 10.49 -2.83
C ASN A 97 7.75 9.70 -2.66
N VAL A 98 7.81 8.68 -1.81
CA VAL A 98 6.72 7.73 -1.65
C VAL A 98 5.55 8.36 -0.90
N ILE A 99 5.82 9.19 0.10
CA ILE A 99 4.74 9.83 0.87
C ILE A 99 3.87 10.73 0.00
N VAL A 100 4.48 11.49 -0.90
CA VAL A 100 3.74 12.35 -1.83
C VAL A 100 2.87 11.50 -2.75
N ASP A 101 3.43 10.41 -3.26
CA ASP A 101 2.74 9.51 -4.16
C ASP A 101 1.53 8.85 -3.48
N ILE A 102 1.74 8.33 -2.28
CA ILE A 102 0.67 7.67 -1.51
C ILE A 102 -0.42 8.66 -1.11
N ASN A 103 -0.05 9.86 -0.68
CA ASN A 103 -1.03 10.89 -0.36
C ASN A 103 -1.92 11.21 -1.56
N GLU A 104 -1.31 11.37 -2.72
CA GLU A 104 -2.05 11.64 -3.95
C GLU A 104 -2.97 10.49 -4.34
N VAL A 105 -2.51 9.27 -4.21
CA VAL A 105 -3.31 8.08 -4.50
C VAL A 105 -4.56 8.05 -3.59
N PHE A 106 -4.40 8.29 -2.31
CA PHE A 106 -5.53 8.32 -1.38
C PHE A 106 -6.52 9.45 -1.69
N ASP A 107 -6.01 10.60 -2.12
CA ASP A 107 -6.88 11.71 -2.54
C ASP A 107 -7.70 11.32 -3.77
N ARG A 108 -7.06 10.74 -4.78
CA ARG A 108 -7.76 10.30 -5.99
C ARG A 108 -8.76 9.19 -5.73
N ALA A 109 -8.45 8.32 -4.77
CA ALA A 109 -9.33 7.22 -4.39
C ALA A 109 -10.48 7.66 -3.49
N ASN A 110 -10.52 8.93 -3.11
CA ASN A 110 -11.52 9.48 -2.21
C ASN A 110 -11.55 8.76 -0.86
N MET A 111 -10.36 8.38 -0.38
CA MET A 111 -10.20 7.70 0.90
C MET A 111 -10.06 8.66 2.08
N VAL A 112 -9.94 9.92 1.80
CA VAL A 112 -9.77 10.95 2.82
C VAL A 112 -10.94 11.92 2.83
#